data_74c48c5fedf634c03093b2fcab4beed2
#
_entry.id   74c48c5fedf634c03093b2fcab4beed2
#
_cell.length_a   1.000
_cell.length_b   1.000
_cell.length_c   1.000
_cell.angle_alpha   90.00
_cell.angle_beta   90.00
_cell.angle_gamma   90.00
#
_symmetry.space_group_name_H-M   'P 1'
#
loop_
_entity.id
_entity.type
_entity.pdbx_description
1 polymer ?
#
loop_
_entity_poly.entity_id
_entity_poly.type
_entity_poly.pdbx_seq_one_letter_code
_entity_poly.pdbx_strand_id
1 'polypeptide(L)'
;MISVTLSQLTDILNGELQGADITLDAVTTDTRKLTPGCLFVALKGERFDAHDFADQAKAGGAGALLVSRPLDIDLPQLIVKDTRLAFGELAAWVRQQVPARVVALTGSSGKTSVKEMTAAILSQCGNTLYTAGNLNNDIGVPMTLLRLTPEYDYAVIELGANHQGEIAWTVSLTRPEAALVNNLAAAHLEGFGSLAGVAKAKGEIFSGLPENGIAIMNADNNDWLNWQSVIGSRKVWRFSPNAANSDFTATNIHVTSHGTEFTLQTPTGSVDVLLPLPGRHNIANALAAAALSMSVGATLDAIKAGLANLKAVPGRLFPIQLAENQLLLDDSYNANVGSMTAAVQVLAEMPGYRVLVVGDMAELGAESEACHVQVGEAAKAAGIDRVLSVGKQSHAISTASGVGEHFADKTALITCLKSLIAEQQVITILVKGSRSAAMEEVVRALQENGTC
;
A
#
# COMPACT_ATOMS: atom_id res chain seq x y z
N MET A 1 17.83 14.58 -0.98
CA MET A 1 18.05 14.37 -2.45
C MET A 1 19.53 14.50 -2.75
N ILE A 2 20.05 13.81 -3.74
CA ILE A 2 21.40 14.08 -4.26
C ILE A 2 21.50 15.51 -4.80
N SER A 3 22.72 16.08 -4.81
CA SER A 3 22.94 17.45 -5.28
C SER A 3 22.80 17.55 -6.81
N VAL A 4 22.16 18.61 -7.26
CA VAL A 4 22.00 18.95 -8.69
C VAL A 4 21.92 20.47 -8.84
N THR A 5 22.45 21.02 -9.94
CA THR A 5 22.32 22.44 -10.24
C THR A 5 21.04 22.71 -11.04
N LEU A 6 20.52 23.93 -10.95
CA LEU A 6 19.39 24.37 -11.81
C LEU A 6 19.74 24.29 -13.29
N SER A 7 20.97 24.58 -13.67
CA SER A 7 21.44 24.44 -15.06
C SER A 7 21.32 22.98 -15.54
N GLN A 8 21.72 22.02 -14.71
CA GLN A 8 21.56 20.59 -15.03
C GLN A 8 20.08 20.21 -15.16
N LEU A 9 19.22 20.71 -14.26
CA LEU A 9 17.79 20.45 -14.32
C LEU A 9 17.13 21.04 -15.56
N THR A 10 17.62 22.18 -16.06
CA THR A 10 17.15 22.78 -17.30
C THR A 10 17.24 21.79 -18.46
N ASP A 11 18.36 21.09 -18.58
CA ASP A 11 18.55 20.09 -19.64
C ASP A 11 17.74 18.83 -19.37
N ILE A 12 17.73 18.33 -18.12
CA ILE A 12 16.99 17.13 -17.71
C ILE A 12 15.49 17.26 -17.93
N LEU A 13 14.93 18.44 -17.57
CA LEU A 13 13.48 18.70 -17.62
C LEU A 13 13.04 19.43 -18.89
N ASN A 14 13.97 19.72 -19.79
CA ASN A 14 13.70 20.49 -21.01
C ASN A 14 12.97 21.81 -20.70
N GLY A 15 13.49 22.56 -19.75
CA GLY A 15 12.94 23.80 -19.25
C GLY A 15 13.75 25.02 -19.65
N GLU A 16 13.33 26.18 -19.16
CA GLU A 16 13.99 27.46 -19.31
C GLU A 16 14.33 28.05 -17.94
N LEU A 17 15.60 28.33 -17.69
CA LEU A 17 16.06 28.95 -16.45
C LEU A 17 15.98 30.47 -16.55
N GLN A 18 15.29 31.11 -15.61
CA GLN A 18 15.30 32.56 -15.37
C GLN A 18 15.89 32.84 -13.99
N GLY A 19 16.99 33.57 -13.98
CA GLY A 19 17.72 33.91 -12.76
C GLY A 19 19.04 33.17 -12.61
N ALA A 20 19.64 33.24 -11.43
CA ALA A 20 20.94 32.68 -11.16
C ALA A 20 20.90 31.15 -11.06
N ASP A 21 21.99 30.51 -11.45
CA ASP A 21 22.19 29.09 -11.20
C ASP A 21 22.51 28.85 -9.71
N ILE A 22 21.88 27.85 -9.11
CA ILE A 22 22.15 27.41 -7.74
C ILE A 22 22.20 25.89 -7.67
N THR A 23 22.86 25.37 -6.65
CA THR A 23 22.88 23.95 -6.33
C THR A 23 21.74 23.61 -5.37
N LEU A 24 21.02 22.53 -5.67
CA LEU A 24 19.86 22.05 -4.92
C LEU A 24 20.16 20.67 -4.35
N ASP A 25 19.72 20.41 -3.13
CA ASP A 25 19.78 19.10 -2.47
C ASP A 25 18.47 18.72 -1.77
N ALA A 26 17.43 19.52 -1.96
CA ALA A 26 16.11 19.29 -1.40
C ALA A 26 15.02 19.82 -2.35
N VAL A 27 13.90 19.12 -2.40
CA VAL A 27 12.72 19.47 -3.20
C VAL A 27 11.47 19.27 -2.35
N THR A 28 10.53 20.20 -2.43
CA THR A 28 9.22 20.05 -1.80
C THR A 28 8.12 20.60 -2.69
N THR A 29 6.92 20.04 -2.56
CA THR A 29 5.67 20.53 -3.15
C THR A 29 4.80 21.24 -2.11
N ASP A 30 5.22 21.29 -0.85
CA ASP A 30 4.44 21.74 0.30
C ASP A 30 5.15 22.89 1.00
N THR A 31 4.50 24.06 1.05
CA THR A 31 5.04 25.27 1.71
C THR A 31 5.22 25.12 3.22
N ARG A 32 4.66 24.09 3.84
CA ARG A 32 4.84 23.77 5.26
C ARG A 32 6.11 22.95 5.54
N LYS A 33 6.76 22.44 4.50
CA LYS A 33 7.93 21.54 4.57
C LYS A 33 9.17 22.12 3.89
N LEU A 34 9.25 23.43 3.82
CA LEU A 34 10.39 24.12 3.20
C LEU A 34 11.65 23.96 4.06
N THR A 35 12.77 23.75 3.38
CA THR A 35 14.10 23.78 3.96
C THR A 35 14.92 24.88 3.27
N PRO A 36 15.93 25.49 3.94
CA PRO A 36 16.74 26.55 3.34
C PRO A 36 17.38 26.10 2.02
N GLY A 37 17.18 26.87 0.96
CA GLY A 37 17.76 26.62 -0.36
C GLY A 37 17.07 25.55 -1.19
N CYS A 38 15.92 24.99 -0.76
CA CYS A 38 15.20 23.95 -1.48
C CYS A 38 14.56 24.46 -2.78
N LEU A 39 14.26 23.53 -3.68
CA LEU A 39 13.41 23.76 -4.84
C LEU A 39 11.93 23.57 -4.42
N PHE A 40 11.13 24.60 -4.59
CA PHE A 40 9.69 24.49 -4.44
C PHE A 40 9.05 24.21 -5.80
N VAL A 41 8.29 23.10 -5.88
CA VAL A 41 7.57 22.71 -7.09
C VAL A 41 6.12 23.18 -7.00
N ALA A 42 5.72 24.09 -7.88
CA ALA A 42 4.37 24.63 -7.94
C ALA A 42 3.46 23.66 -8.70
N LEU A 43 2.67 22.87 -7.98
CA LEU A 43 1.68 21.97 -8.56
C LEU A 43 0.32 22.64 -8.63
N LYS A 44 -0.43 22.36 -9.71
CA LYS A 44 -1.82 22.76 -9.86
C LYS A 44 -2.73 21.61 -9.51
N GLY A 45 -3.53 21.78 -8.44
CA GLY A 45 -4.56 20.84 -8.02
C GLY A 45 -5.95 21.25 -8.53
N GLU A 46 -6.96 20.47 -8.14
CA GLU A 46 -8.37 20.76 -8.50
C GLU A 46 -8.92 22.01 -7.79
N ARG A 47 -8.45 22.30 -6.58
CA ARG A 47 -8.98 23.37 -5.73
C ARG A 47 -8.12 24.59 -5.65
N PHE A 48 -6.82 24.48 -5.92
CA PHE A 48 -5.88 25.59 -5.84
C PHE A 48 -4.66 25.35 -6.74
N ASP A 49 -4.00 26.47 -7.07
CA ASP A 49 -2.79 26.49 -7.86
C ASP A 49 -1.63 26.94 -6.96
N ALA A 50 -0.65 26.09 -6.73
CA ALA A 50 0.48 26.39 -5.87
C ALA A 50 1.40 27.49 -6.41
N HIS A 51 1.26 27.92 -7.68
CA HIS A 51 1.91 29.13 -8.18
C HIS A 51 1.51 30.38 -7.37
N ASP A 52 0.31 30.39 -6.79
CA ASP A 52 -0.18 31.47 -5.94
C ASP A 52 0.54 31.52 -4.57
N PHE A 53 1.29 30.48 -4.22
CA PHE A 53 2.02 30.37 -2.94
C PHE A 53 3.52 30.65 -3.06
N ALA A 54 3.97 31.21 -4.18
CA ALA A 54 5.39 31.51 -4.41
C ALA A 54 5.98 32.46 -3.36
N ASP A 55 5.22 33.45 -2.91
CA ASP A 55 5.66 34.37 -1.86
C ASP A 55 5.87 33.65 -0.51
N GLN A 56 5.00 32.72 -0.18
CA GLN A 56 5.15 31.86 1.01
C GLN A 56 6.39 30.96 0.90
N ALA A 57 6.63 30.40 -0.30
CA ALA A 57 7.81 29.59 -0.55
C ALA A 57 9.10 30.39 -0.36
N LYS A 58 9.16 31.61 -0.88
CA LYS A 58 10.29 32.52 -0.69
C LYS A 58 10.49 32.87 0.79
N ALA A 59 9.43 33.25 1.48
CA ALA A 59 9.46 33.57 2.91
C ALA A 59 9.92 32.40 3.78
N GLY A 60 9.58 31.16 3.36
CA GLY A 60 10.00 29.92 4.03
C GLY A 60 11.41 29.45 3.72
N GLY A 61 12.14 30.15 2.86
CA GLY A 61 13.54 29.87 2.57
C GLY A 61 13.81 29.08 1.28
N ALA A 62 12.82 28.89 0.40
CA ALA A 62 13.05 28.27 -0.91
C ALA A 62 14.15 29.03 -1.68
N GLY A 63 15.07 28.30 -2.28
CA GLY A 63 16.14 28.87 -3.10
C GLY A 63 15.79 29.04 -4.58
N ALA A 64 14.83 28.29 -5.06
CA ALA A 64 14.35 28.32 -6.45
C ALA A 64 12.93 27.77 -6.56
N LEU A 65 12.30 28.05 -7.69
CA LEU A 65 10.95 27.58 -8.04
C LEU A 65 10.97 26.76 -9.32
N LEU A 66 10.21 25.67 -9.34
CA LEU A 66 9.81 24.94 -10.56
C LEU A 66 8.37 25.31 -10.87
N VAL A 67 8.16 25.99 -12.01
CA VAL A 67 6.87 26.61 -12.38
C VAL A 67 6.49 26.29 -13.81
N SER A 68 5.21 26.43 -14.15
CA SER A 68 4.71 26.29 -15.53
C SER A 68 4.51 27.63 -16.25
N ARG A 69 4.72 28.75 -15.56
CA ARG A 69 4.70 30.11 -16.10
C ARG A 69 5.64 31.00 -15.30
N PRO A 70 6.23 32.04 -15.93
CA PRO A 70 7.03 32.99 -15.19
C PRO A 70 6.21 33.69 -14.10
N LEU A 71 6.81 33.84 -12.91
CA LEU A 71 6.20 34.56 -11.79
C LEU A 71 7.01 35.82 -11.51
N ASP A 72 6.33 36.87 -11.01
CA ASP A 72 6.98 38.11 -10.57
C ASP A 72 7.48 37.94 -9.14
N ILE A 73 8.64 37.30 -9.00
CA ILE A 73 9.25 36.99 -7.72
C ILE A 73 10.78 36.98 -7.86
N ASP A 74 11.46 37.49 -6.86
CA ASP A 74 12.93 37.53 -6.81
C ASP A 74 13.50 36.19 -6.33
N LEU A 75 13.37 35.18 -7.16
CA LEU A 75 13.98 33.85 -7.02
C LEU A 75 14.31 33.29 -8.39
N PRO A 76 15.36 32.47 -8.52
CA PRO A 76 15.54 31.68 -9.73
C PRO A 76 14.31 30.81 -10.02
N GLN A 77 13.92 30.76 -11.27
CA GLN A 77 12.76 29.98 -11.73
C GLN A 77 13.17 29.07 -12.87
N LEU A 78 12.80 27.81 -12.77
CA LEU A 78 12.86 26.85 -13.85
C LEU A 78 11.45 26.69 -14.42
N ILE A 79 11.25 27.10 -15.67
CA ILE A 79 9.95 27.11 -16.33
C ILE A 79 9.85 25.87 -17.21
N VAL A 80 8.81 25.06 -17.00
CA VAL A 80 8.51 23.84 -17.75
C VAL A 80 7.05 23.88 -18.23
N LYS A 81 6.69 23.02 -19.16
CA LYS A 81 5.31 22.96 -19.67
C LYS A 81 4.33 22.43 -18.62
N ASP A 82 4.74 21.42 -17.84
CA ASP A 82 3.91 20.74 -16.86
C ASP A 82 4.78 20.40 -15.64
N THR A 83 4.51 21.05 -14.51
CA THR A 83 5.29 20.87 -13.29
C THR A 83 5.11 19.48 -12.66
N ARG A 84 3.95 18.86 -12.85
CA ARG A 84 3.65 17.51 -12.35
C ARG A 84 4.48 16.45 -13.07
N LEU A 85 4.52 16.53 -14.40
CA LEU A 85 5.37 15.64 -15.20
C LEU A 85 6.86 15.90 -14.91
N ALA A 86 7.26 17.17 -14.82
CA ALA A 86 8.64 17.53 -14.50
C ALA A 86 9.08 17.03 -13.13
N PHE A 87 8.20 17.04 -12.15
CA PHE A 87 8.46 16.47 -10.82
C PHE A 87 8.76 14.97 -10.90
N GLY A 88 7.97 14.23 -11.68
CA GLY A 88 8.21 12.82 -11.96
C GLY A 88 9.54 12.60 -12.71
N GLU A 89 9.82 13.38 -13.73
CA GLU A 89 11.06 13.29 -14.51
C GLU A 89 12.31 13.57 -13.66
N LEU A 90 12.23 14.53 -12.73
CA LEU A 90 13.29 14.77 -11.75
C LEU A 90 13.53 13.54 -10.87
N ALA A 91 12.48 12.93 -10.37
CA ALA A 91 12.57 11.72 -9.57
C ALA A 91 13.16 10.55 -10.37
N ALA A 92 12.78 10.39 -11.62
CA ALA A 92 13.34 9.39 -12.52
C ALA A 92 14.84 9.60 -12.73
N TRP A 93 15.25 10.85 -12.89
CA TRP A 93 16.68 11.19 -13.01
C TRP A 93 17.46 10.82 -11.74
N VAL A 94 16.97 11.18 -10.56
CA VAL A 94 17.58 10.80 -9.28
C VAL A 94 17.71 9.29 -9.17
N ARG A 95 16.64 8.55 -9.50
CA ARG A 95 16.64 7.08 -9.51
C ARG A 95 17.79 6.51 -10.35
N GLN A 96 18.08 7.11 -11.50
CA GLN A 96 19.11 6.65 -12.42
C GLN A 96 20.54 6.97 -11.95
N GLN A 97 20.70 7.94 -11.04
CA GLN A 97 22.02 8.37 -10.54
C GLN A 97 22.52 7.53 -9.38
N VAL A 98 21.71 6.66 -8.81
CA VAL A 98 22.04 5.91 -7.59
C VAL A 98 22.10 4.40 -7.88
N PRO A 99 22.94 3.66 -7.13
CA PRO A 99 23.16 2.24 -7.38
C PRO A 99 22.10 1.32 -6.76
N ALA A 100 21.15 1.85 -6.00
CA ALA A 100 20.15 1.06 -5.29
C ALA A 100 19.42 0.10 -6.23
N ARG A 101 19.24 -1.14 -5.78
CA ARG A 101 18.43 -2.14 -6.46
C ARG A 101 16.97 -1.93 -6.10
N VAL A 102 16.11 -1.77 -7.09
CA VAL A 102 14.72 -1.35 -6.90
C VAL A 102 13.76 -2.46 -7.27
N VAL A 103 12.80 -2.71 -6.40
CA VAL A 103 11.65 -3.57 -6.66
C VAL A 103 10.36 -2.76 -6.52
N ALA A 104 9.35 -3.10 -7.30
CA ALA A 104 8.05 -2.42 -7.26
C ALA A 104 6.91 -3.42 -7.11
N LEU A 105 5.83 -2.97 -6.48
CA LEU A 105 4.66 -3.79 -6.23
C LEU A 105 3.36 -3.00 -6.36
N THR A 106 2.32 -3.70 -6.74
CA THR A 106 0.94 -3.22 -6.73
C THR A 106 -0.01 -4.37 -6.39
N GLY A 107 -1.28 -4.10 -6.33
CA GLY A 107 -2.33 -5.07 -6.05
C GLY A 107 -3.61 -4.39 -5.57
N SER A 108 -4.70 -5.12 -5.53
CA SER A 108 -5.96 -4.61 -4.99
C SER A 108 -5.96 -4.55 -3.47
N SER A 109 -5.28 -5.49 -2.82
CA SER A 109 -5.09 -5.53 -1.37
C SER A 109 -3.71 -6.05 -0.99
N GLY A 110 -3.30 -5.81 0.26
CA GLY A 110 -2.04 -6.30 0.80
C GLY A 110 -0.79 -5.54 0.34
N LYS A 111 -0.90 -4.49 -0.45
CA LYS A 111 0.25 -3.69 -0.92
C LYS A 111 1.15 -3.22 0.22
N THR A 112 0.58 -2.60 1.23
CA THR A 112 1.33 -2.09 2.37
C THR A 112 1.99 -3.22 3.16
N SER A 113 1.28 -4.32 3.38
CA SER A 113 1.84 -5.49 4.07
C SER A 113 3.01 -6.10 3.31
N VAL A 114 2.87 -6.30 2.00
CA VAL A 114 3.96 -6.81 1.15
C VAL A 114 5.15 -5.85 1.14
N LYS A 115 4.90 -4.54 1.03
CA LYS A 115 5.96 -3.52 1.11
C LYS A 115 6.72 -3.59 2.43
N GLU A 116 6.01 -3.62 3.55
CA GLU A 116 6.63 -3.67 4.89
C GLU A 116 7.41 -4.98 5.09
N MET A 117 6.86 -6.10 4.65
CA MET A 117 7.55 -7.40 4.72
C MET A 117 8.82 -7.42 3.85
N THR A 118 8.73 -6.90 2.63
CA THR A 118 9.87 -6.81 1.70
C THR A 118 10.96 -5.91 2.27
N ALA A 119 10.58 -4.75 2.81
CA ALA A 119 11.52 -3.82 3.46
C ALA A 119 12.18 -4.46 4.69
N ALA A 120 11.43 -5.20 5.50
CA ALA A 120 11.97 -5.89 6.66
C ALA A 120 13.00 -6.96 6.26
N ILE A 121 12.76 -7.71 5.20
CA ILE A 121 13.69 -8.70 4.67
C ILE A 121 14.94 -8.02 4.11
N LEU A 122 14.78 -7.03 3.24
CA LEU A 122 15.91 -6.35 2.58
C LEU A 122 16.74 -5.55 3.57
N SER A 123 16.16 -5.08 4.68
CA SER A 123 16.89 -4.42 5.78
C SER A 123 17.86 -5.37 6.50
N GLN A 124 17.66 -6.68 6.39
CA GLN A 124 18.65 -7.67 6.83
C GLN A 124 19.85 -7.77 5.90
N CYS A 125 19.71 -7.30 4.64
CA CYS A 125 20.73 -7.39 3.59
C CYS A 125 21.51 -6.10 3.38
N GLY A 126 20.90 -4.96 3.71
CA GLY A 126 21.51 -3.64 3.49
C GLY A 126 20.58 -2.49 3.86
N ASN A 127 21.01 -1.29 3.52
CA ASN A 127 20.26 -0.07 3.77
C ASN A 127 19.10 0.05 2.76
N THR A 128 17.87 0.09 3.25
CA THR A 128 16.65 -0.03 2.43
C THR A 128 15.76 1.20 2.56
N LEU A 129 15.44 1.82 1.43
CA LEU A 129 14.40 2.83 1.30
C LEU A 129 13.09 2.13 0.92
N TYR A 130 11.97 2.57 1.47
CA TYR A 130 10.65 2.06 1.07
C TYR A 130 9.59 3.15 1.19
N THR A 131 8.51 3.00 0.45
CA THR A 131 7.39 3.94 0.43
C THR A 131 6.86 4.17 1.84
N ALA A 132 6.78 5.43 2.26
CA ALA A 132 6.20 5.81 3.54
C ALA A 132 4.67 5.91 3.41
N GLY A 133 3.94 5.30 4.34
CA GLY A 133 2.48 5.34 4.34
C GLY A 133 1.89 4.87 3.01
N ASN A 134 1.00 5.66 2.44
CA ASN A 134 0.33 5.42 1.15
C ASN A 134 0.80 6.36 0.03
N LEU A 135 2.04 6.85 0.07
CA LEU A 135 2.62 7.73 -0.96
C LEU A 135 2.90 6.95 -2.26
N ASN A 136 1.85 6.42 -2.87
CA ASN A 136 1.91 5.47 -3.98
C ASN A 136 1.33 5.98 -5.30
N ASN A 137 0.89 7.26 -5.37
CA ASN A 137 0.38 7.89 -6.58
C ASN A 137 1.50 8.64 -7.35
N ASP A 138 1.12 9.38 -8.37
CA ASP A 138 2.04 10.13 -9.24
C ASP A 138 2.77 11.30 -8.57
N ILE A 139 2.38 11.68 -7.35
CA ILE A 139 3.11 12.63 -6.50
C ILE A 139 3.91 11.88 -5.42
N GLY A 140 3.32 10.90 -4.79
CA GLY A 140 3.96 10.13 -3.70
C GLY A 140 5.15 9.29 -4.18
N VAL A 141 5.06 8.67 -5.34
CA VAL A 141 6.16 7.89 -5.92
C VAL A 141 7.39 8.76 -6.21
N PRO A 142 7.25 9.91 -6.89
CA PRO A 142 8.37 10.84 -7.02
C PRO A 142 8.97 11.29 -5.69
N MET A 143 8.14 11.61 -4.71
CA MET A 143 8.61 12.01 -3.37
C MET A 143 9.51 10.93 -2.73
N THR A 144 9.17 9.67 -2.91
CA THR A 144 9.95 8.56 -2.39
C THR A 144 11.26 8.40 -3.16
N LEU A 145 11.22 8.41 -4.49
CA LEU A 145 12.41 8.25 -5.33
C LEU A 145 13.43 9.38 -5.12
N LEU A 146 12.97 10.61 -4.85
CA LEU A 146 13.84 11.76 -4.56
C LEU A 146 14.65 11.59 -3.27
N ARG A 147 14.23 10.70 -2.38
CA ARG A 147 14.98 10.38 -1.15
C ARG A 147 16.17 9.45 -1.39
N LEU A 148 16.29 8.85 -2.57
CA LEU A 148 17.40 7.96 -2.90
C LEU A 148 18.74 8.71 -2.89
N THR A 149 19.73 8.09 -2.26
CA THR A 149 21.13 8.52 -2.22
C THR A 149 22.04 7.32 -2.48
N PRO A 150 23.34 7.52 -2.72
CA PRO A 150 24.28 6.41 -2.90
C PRO A 150 24.41 5.48 -1.68
N GLU A 151 23.90 5.89 -0.53
CA GLU A 151 23.95 5.10 0.72
C GLU A 151 22.92 3.98 0.75
N TYR A 152 21.86 4.03 -0.08
CA TYR A 152 20.85 2.98 -0.15
C TYR A 152 21.29 1.84 -1.05
N ASP A 153 21.15 0.62 -0.54
CA ASP A 153 21.40 -0.61 -1.28
C ASP A 153 20.15 -1.10 -2.01
N TYR A 154 18.97 -0.85 -1.43
CA TYR A 154 17.67 -1.31 -1.94
C TYR A 154 16.61 -0.22 -1.83
N ALA A 155 15.61 -0.33 -2.71
CA ALA A 155 14.39 0.45 -2.61
C ALA A 155 13.16 -0.40 -2.92
N VAL A 156 12.12 -0.27 -2.11
CA VAL A 156 10.83 -0.95 -2.26
C VAL A 156 9.75 0.08 -2.53
N ILE A 157 9.22 0.09 -3.73
CA ILE A 157 8.29 1.12 -4.21
C ILE A 157 6.90 0.54 -4.41
N GLU A 158 5.95 1.00 -3.62
CA GLU A 158 4.53 0.68 -3.77
C GLU A 158 3.90 1.59 -4.83
N LEU A 159 3.20 1.00 -5.80
CA LEU A 159 2.50 1.71 -6.88
C LEU A 159 1.00 1.49 -6.77
N GLY A 160 0.26 2.57 -6.55
CA GLY A 160 -1.20 2.58 -6.51
C GLY A 160 -1.80 3.30 -7.71
N ALA A 161 -3.06 3.03 -8.00
CA ALA A 161 -3.80 3.71 -9.05
C ALA A 161 -5.31 3.65 -8.83
N ASN A 162 -5.99 4.66 -9.36
CA ASN A 162 -7.44 4.72 -9.48
C ASN A 162 -7.91 4.65 -10.93
N HIS A 163 -7.01 4.91 -11.90
CA HIS A 163 -7.30 4.99 -13.33
C HIS A 163 -6.22 4.30 -14.17
N GLN A 164 -6.59 3.93 -15.39
CA GLN A 164 -5.65 3.43 -16.39
C GLN A 164 -4.54 4.47 -16.66
N GLY A 165 -3.34 3.98 -16.93
CA GLY A 165 -2.19 4.80 -17.28
C GLY A 165 -1.36 5.32 -16.09
N GLU A 166 -1.91 5.36 -14.88
CA GLU A 166 -1.20 5.88 -13.71
C GLU A 166 0.01 5.00 -13.33
N ILE A 167 -0.16 3.68 -13.30
CA ILE A 167 0.95 2.76 -12.98
C ILE A 167 1.97 2.72 -14.12
N ALA A 168 1.54 2.79 -15.37
CA ALA A 168 2.46 2.89 -16.50
C ALA A 168 3.40 4.10 -16.35
N TRP A 169 2.88 5.23 -15.90
CA TRP A 169 3.68 6.41 -15.59
C TRP A 169 4.63 6.19 -14.43
N THR A 170 4.12 5.79 -13.26
CA THR A 170 4.94 5.66 -12.05
C THR A 170 5.97 4.54 -12.15
N VAL A 171 5.68 3.45 -12.83
CA VAL A 171 6.68 2.38 -13.05
C VAL A 171 7.77 2.82 -14.03
N SER A 172 7.45 3.69 -14.99
CA SER A 172 8.45 4.25 -15.90
C SER A 172 9.49 5.10 -15.18
N LEU A 173 9.08 5.78 -14.09
CA LEU A 173 9.97 6.54 -13.22
C LEU A 173 10.80 5.64 -12.31
N THR A 174 10.19 4.58 -11.83
CA THR A 174 10.76 3.66 -10.82
C THR A 174 11.82 2.74 -11.41
N ARG A 175 11.61 2.24 -12.62
CA ARG A 175 12.51 1.31 -13.34
C ARG A 175 12.97 0.13 -12.46
N PRO A 176 12.03 -0.71 -11.99
CA PRO A 176 12.35 -1.80 -11.09
C PRO A 176 13.03 -2.98 -11.80
N GLU A 177 13.83 -3.75 -11.07
CA GLU A 177 14.41 -5.03 -11.53
C GLU A 177 13.41 -6.19 -11.43
N ALA A 178 12.45 -6.08 -10.48
CA ALA A 178 11.33 -7.00 -10.33
C ALA A 178 10.06 -6.23 -10.04
N ALA A 179 8.95 -6.72 -10.55
CA ALA A 179 7.64 -6.11 -10.38
C ALA A 179 6.62 -7.18 -10.01
N LEU A 180 5.73 -6.85 -9.07
CA LEU A 180 4.77 -7.78 -8.51
C LEU A 180 3.34 -7.22 -8.56
N VAL A 181 2.39 -8.05 -8.99
CA VAL A 181 0.96 -7.84 -8.75
C VAL A 181 0.50 -8.85 -7.71
N ASN A 182 0.12 -8.35 -6.52
CA ASN A 182 -0.19 -9.21 -5.38
C ASN A 182 -1.51 -9.98 -5.56
N ASN A 183 -2.54 -9.29 -6.00
CA ASN A 183 -3.87 -9.84 -6.26
C ASN A 183 -4.73 -8.88 -7.05
N LEU A 184 -5.87 -9.39 -7.50
CA LEU A 184 -6.90 -8.65 -8.24
C LEU A 184 -8.23 -8.84 -7.53
N ALA A 185 -8.89 -7.75 -7.18
CA ALA A 185 -10.23 -7.75 -6.60
C ALA A 185 -11.02 -6.53 -7.09
N ALA A 186 -12.32 -6.55 -6.90
CA ALA A 186 -13.18 -5.42 -7.19
C ALA A 186 -12.84 -4.26 -6.24
N ALA A 187 -11.97 -3.36 -6.70
CA ALA A 187 -11.51 -2.17 -6.00
C ALA A 187 -11.39 -1.02 -7.01
N HIS A 188 -11.71 0.19 -6.57
CA HIS A 188 -11.65 1.39 -7.42
C HIS A 188 -12.45 1.25 -8.73
N LEU A 189 -13.61 0.57 -8.68
CA LEU A 189 -14.42 0.27 -9.87
C LEU A 189 -14.93 1.52 -10.58
N GLU A 190 -15.11 2.62 -9.89
CA GLU A 190 -15.47 3.91 -10.51
C GLU A 190 -14.42 4.35 -11.54
N GLY A 191 -13.13 4.16 -11.24
CA GLY A 191 -12.04 4.53 -12.14
C GLY A 191 -11.70 3.47 -13.18
N PHE A 192 -11.81 2.19 -12.83
CA PHE A 192 -11.39 1.08 -13.71
C PHE A 192 -12.55 0.47 -14.50
N GLY A 193 -13.78 0.67 -14.07
CA GLY A 193 -14.99 0.19 -14.74
C GLY A 193 -15.35 -1.27 -14.49
N SER A 194 -14.39 -2.16 -14.33
CA SER A 194 -14.58 -3.59 -14.17
C SER A 194 -13.37 -4.27 -13.54
N LEU A 195 -13.52 -5.55 -13.15
CA LEU A 195 -12.39 -6.37 -12.72
C LEU A 195 -11.33 -6.53 -13.82
N ALA A 196 -11.75 -6.67 -15.07
CA ALA A 196 -10.85 -6.69 -16.23
C ALA A 196 -10.08 -5.36 -16.34
N GLY A 197 -10.71 -4.24 -16.06
CA GLY A 197 -10.07 -2.92 -15.99
C GLY A 197 -9.05 -2.82 -14.87
N VAL A 198 -9.35 -3.37 -13.69
CA VAL A 198 -8.40 -3.49 -12.57
C VAL A 198 -7.17 -4.29 -12.99
N ALA A 199 -7.37 -5.46 -13.60
CA ALA A 199 -6.30 -6.32 -14.07
C ALA A 199 -5.40 -5.63 -15.10
N LYS A 200 -5.99 -4.92 -16.06
CA LYS A 200 -5.26 -4.13 -17.06
C LYS A 200 -4.41 -3.04 -16.41
N ALA A 201 -4.98 -2.27 -15.50
CA ALA A 201 -4.28 -1.18 -14.82
C ALA A 201 -3.12 -1.71 -13.97
N LYS A 202 -3.34 -2.77 -13.18
CA LYS A 202 -2.28 -3.36 -12.34
C LYS A 202 -1.18 -3.99 -13.19
N GLY A 203 -1.53 -4.63 -14.28
CA GLY A 203 -0.57 -5.26 -15.21
C GLY A 203 0.37 -4.26 -15.90
N GLU A 204 0.05 -2.98 -15.93
CA GLU A 204 0.94 -1.93 -16.43
C GLU A 204 2.30 -1.92 -15.71
N ILE A 205 2.37 -2.44 -14.47
CA ILE A 205 3.63 -2.48 -13.72
C ILE A 205 4.73 -3.28 -14.44
N PHE A 206 4.35 -4.30 -15.21
CA PHE A 206 5.31 -5.12 -15.94
C PHE A 206 5.96 -4.41 -17.12
N SER A 207 5.36 -3.32 -17.60
CA SER A 207 5.91 -2.50 -18.69
C SER A 207 7.22 -1.79 -18.31
N GLY A 208 7.50 -1.63 -17.02
CA GLY A 208 8.73 -1.00 -16.52
C GLY A 208 9.90 -1.93 -16.32
N LEU A 209 9.74 -3.23 -16.56
CA LEU A 209 10.79 -4.22 -16.37
C LEU A 209 11.85 -4.18 -17.49
N PRO A 210 13.15 -4.31 -17.15
CA PRO A 210 14.19 -4.55 -18.15
C PRO A 210 14.07 -5.96 -18.72
N GLU A 211 14.83 -6.28 -19.79
CA GLU A 211 14.80 -7.60 -20.43
C GLU A 211 15.11 -8.76 -19.46
N ASN A 212 16.03 -8.53 -18.52
CA ASN A 212 16.39 -9.51 -17.49
C ASN A 212 15.59 -9.35 -16.20
N GLY A 213 14.52 -8.56 -16.22
CA GLY A 213 13.64 -8.36 -15.08
C GLY A 213 12.77 -9.57 -14.78
N ILE A 214 12.23 -9.61 -13.57
CA ILE A 214 11.38 -10.71 -13.10
C ILE A 214 9.96 -10.18 -12.86
N ALA A 215 8.99 -10.81 -13.51
CA ALA A 215 7.58 -10.58 -13.26
C ALA A 215 7.09 -11.56 -12.20
N ILE A 216 6.43 -11.05 -11.16
CA ILE A 216 5.96 -11.85 -10.03
C ILE A 216 4.44 -11.70 -9.91
N MET A 217 3.74 -12.81 -9.82
CA MET A 217 2.28 -12.82 -9.75
C MET A 217 1.74 -13.92 -8.85
N ASN A 218 0.55 -13.69 -8.31
CA ASN A 218 -0.20 -14.67 -7.56
C ASN A 218 -0.69 -15.77 -8.52
N ALA A 219 -0.35 -17.02 -8.25
CA ALA A 219 -0.74 -18.14 -9.10
C ALA A 219 -2.26 -18.39 -9.11
N ASP A 220 -2.95 -18.04 -8.02
CA ASP A 220 -4.39 -18.27 -7.87
C ASP A 220 -5.24 -17.08 -8.35
N ASN A 221 -4.62 -15.92 -8.59
CA ASN A 221 -5.32 -14.66 -8.88
C ASN A 221 -4.44 -13.76 -9.74
N ASN A 222 -4.59 -13.88 -11.06
CA ASN A 222 -3.80 -13.14 -12.04
C ASN A 222 -4.57 -13.00 -13.36
N ASP A 223 -4.01 -12.25 -14.28
CA ASP A 223 -4.51 -12.11 -15.64
C ASP A 223 -3.42 -12.48 -16.68
N TRP A 224 -2.82 -13.63 -16.49
CA TRP A 224 -1.74 -14.12 -17.35
C TRP A 224 -2.07 -14.03 -18.83
N LEU A 225 -3.31 -14.37 -19.20
CA LEU A 225 -3.75 -14.37 -20.60
C LEU A 225 -3.50 -12.99 -21.27
N ASN A 226 -3.71 -11.89 -20.54
CA ASN A 226 -3.52 -10.54 -21.06
C ASN A 226 -2.11 -10.00 -20.72
N TRP A 227 -1.51 -10.39 -19.60
CA TRP A 227 -0.20 -9.87 -19.19
C TRP A 227 0.97 -10.47 -19.95
N GLN A 228 0.84 -11.68 -20.49
CA GLN A 228 1.94 -12.38 -21.16
C GLN A 228 2.54 -11.58 -22.34
N SER A 229 1.74 -10.79 -23.03
CA SER A 229 2.26 -9.96 -24.14
C SER A 229 3.17 -8.81 -23.65
N VAL A 230 2.89 -8.25 -22.48
CA VAL A 230 3.72 -7.21 -21.85
C VAL A 230 4.98 -7.81 -21.25
N ILE A 231 4.84 -8.94 -20.57
CA ILE A 231 5.95 -9.65 -19.91
C ILE A 231 6.93 -10.22 -20.93
N GLY A 232 6.42 -10.73 -22.06
CA GLY A 232 7.24 -11.29 -23.12
C GLY A 232 8.04 -12.51 -22.64
N SER A 233 9.34 -12.53 -22.97
CA SER A 233 10.27 -13.61 -22.60
C SER A 233 10.90 -13.47 -21.22
N ARG A 234 10.50 -12.47 -20.43
CA ARG A 234 11.04 -12.26 -19.09
C ARG A 234 10.71 -13.43 -18.18
N LYS A 235 11.57 -13.64 -17.19
CA LYS A 235 11.34 -14.64 -16.14
C LYS A 235 10.07 -14.32 -15.36
N VAL A 236 9.27 -15.34 -15.09
CA VAL A 236 8.04 -15.24 -14.29
C VAL A 236 8.19 -16.12 -13.05
N TRP A 237 7.96 -15.53 -11.89
CA TRP A 237 7.78 -16.26 -10.64
C TRP A 237 6.33 -16.16 -10.19
N ARG A 238 5.79 -17.29 -9.75
CA ARG A 238 4.45 -17.38 -9.19
C ARG A 238 4.52 -17.76 -7.73
N PHE A 239 3.64 -17.19 -6.93
CA PHE A 239 3.48 -17.54 -5.53
C PHE A 239 2.03 -17.93 -5.24
N SER A 240 1.86 -18.90 -4.36
CA SER A 240 0.57 -19.33 -3.85
C SER A 240 0.75 -20.18 -2.59
N PRO A 241 0.00 -19.92 -1.50
CA PRO A 241 -0.03 -20.83 -0.35
C PRO A 241 -0.77 -22.14 -0.65
N ASN A 242 -1.52 -22.21 -1.76
CA ASN A 242 -2.43 -23.32 -2.09
C ASN A 242 -1.94 -24.17 -3.26
N ALA A 243 -1.13 -23.64 -4.16
CA ALA A 243 -0.65 -24.32 -5.36
C ALA A 243 0.77 -24.84 -5.14
N ALA A 244 0.89 -26.14 -4.92
CA ALA A 244 2.17 -26.81 -4.58
C ALA A 244 3.25 -26.73 -5.68
N ASN A 245 2.85 -26.45 -6.91
CA ASN A 245 3.77 -26.29 -8.04
C ASN A 245 4.18 -24.85 -8.31
N SER A 246 3.82 -23.91 -7.42
CA SER A 246 4.28 -22.53 -7.51
C SER A 246 5.75 -22.42 -7.11
N ASP A 247 6.43 -21.39 -7.63
CA ASP A 247 7.85 -21.14 -7.31
C ASP A 247 8.04 -20.80 -5.82
N PHE A 248 7.07 -20.11 -5.25
CA PHE A 248 7.00 -19.79 -3.82
C PHE A 248 5.69 -20.31 -3.24
N THR A 249 5.78 -21.22 -2.29
CA THR A 249 4.62 -21.83 -1.65
C THR A 249 4.87 -22.08 -0.16
N ALA A 250 3.85 -22.45 0.57
CA ALA A 250 3.90 -22.73 2.01
C ALA A 250 3.39 -24.13 2.31
N THR A 251 4.06 -24.80 3.24
CA THR A 251 3.66 -26.09 3.80
C THR A 251 3.73 -26.04 5.32
N ASN A 252 3.19 -27.05 5.99
CA ASN A 252 3.22 -27.15 7.46
C ASN A 252 2.69 -25.88 8.16
N ILE A 253 1.53 -25.41 7.73
CA ILE A 253 0.93 -24.18 8.24
C ILE A 253 0.28 -24.44 9.60
N HIS A 254 0.69 -23.67 10.62
CA HIS A 254 0.14 -23.69 11.97
C HIS A 254 -0.19 -22.27 12.41
N VAL A 255 -1.47 -22.02 12.70
CA VAL A 255 -1.92 -20.74 13.25
C VAL A 255 -1.81 -20.82 14.77
N THR A 256 -1.11 -19.87 15.37
CA THR A 256 -0.92 -19.76 16.82
C THR A 256 -1.49 -18.43 17.32
N SER A 257 -1.58 -18.25 18.64
CA SER A 257 -1.98 -16.97 19.25
C SER A 257 -0.95 -15.85 19.01
N HIS A 258 0.28 -16.20 18.62
CA HIS A 258 1.39 -15.26 18.41
C HIS A 258 1.70 -15.00 16.94
N GLY A 259 0.96 -15.62 16.02
CA GLY A 259 1.17 -15.47 14.59
C GLY A 259 0.96 -16.77 13.83
N THR A 260 1.61 -16.89 12.69
CA THR A 260 1.49 -18.04 11.80
C THR A 260 2.86 -18.64 11.53
N GLU A 261 3.01 -19.94 11.78
CA GLU A 261 4.21 -20.70 11.47
C GLU A 261 4.00 -21.50 10.18
N PHE A 262 4.98 -21.52 9.30
CA PHE A 262 4.94 -22.32 8.09
C PHE A 262 6.33 -22.55 7.52
N THR A 263 6.45 -23.55 6.65
CA THR A 263 7.66 -23.79 5.86
C THR A 263 7.50 -23.09 4.51
N LEU A 264 8.38 -22.13 4.23
CA LEU A 264 8.47 -21.43 2.97
C LEU A 264 9.27 -22.24 1.98
N GLN A 265 8.68 -22.62 0.84
CA GLN A 265 9.36 -23.26 -0.28
C GLN A 265 9.71 -22.22 -1.33
N THR A 266 10.95 -22.21 -1.80
CA THR A 266 11.44 -21.27 -2.81
C THR A 266 12.24 -22.00 -3.91
N PRO A 267 12.58 -21.34 -5.03
CA PRO A 267 13.44 -21.94 -6.06
C PRO A 267 14.83 -22.37 -5.57
N THR A 268 15.32 -21.82 -4.46
CA THR A 268 16.66 -22.11 -3.93
C THR A 268 16.66 -22.96 -2.66
N GLY A 269 15.50 -23.40 -2.20
CA GLY A 269 15.37 -24.20 -0.99
C GLY A 269 14.22 -23.76 -0.12
N SER A 270 14.16 -24.30 1.09
CA SER A 270 13.09 -24.02 2.05
C SER A 270 13.64 -23.51 3.37
N VAL A 271 12.79 -22.79 4.11
CA VAL A 271 13.09 -22.26 5.43
C VAL A 271 11.81 -22.19 6.27
N ASP A 272 11.92 -22.47 7.56
CA ASP A 272 10.82 -22.32 8.49
C ASP A 272 10.67 -20.87 8.90
N VAL A 273 9.44 -20.35 8.81
CA VAL A 273 9.10 -18.94 9.06
C VAL A 273 8.11 -18.84 10.21
N LEU A 274 8.36 -17.91 11.12
CA LEU A 274 7.39 -17.40 12.07
C LEU A 274 6.99 -16.00 11.66
N LEU A 275 5.73 -15.84 11.23
CA LEU A 275 5.15 -14.57 10.83
C LEU A 275 4.29 -14.06 12.00
N PRO A 276 4.63 -12.89 12.61
CA PRO A 276 3.88 -12.39 13.77
C PRO A 276 2.57 -11.69 13.37
N LEU A 277 1.83 -12.27 12.43
CA LEU A 277 0.55 -11.80 11.92
C LEU A 277 -0.40 -12.97 11.73
N PRO A 278 -1.69 -12.80 12.05
CA PRO A 278 -2.70 -13.82 11.80
C PRO A 278 -3.13 -13.85 10.34
N GLY A 279 -3.75 -14.97 9.93
CA GLY A 279 -4.48 -15.09 8.68
C GLY A 279 -3.68 -15.67 7.52
N ARG A 280 -4.35 -16.51 6.74
CA ARG A 280 -3.77 -17.17 5.56
C ARG A 280 -3.40 -16.19 4.45
N HIS A 281 -4.10 -15.08 4.31
CA HIS A 281 -3.75 -14.05 3.33
C HIS A 281 -2.39 -13.40 3.63
N ASN A 282 -1.97 -13.35 4.89
CA ASN A 282 -0.64 -12.88 5.26
C ASN A 282 0.46 -13.88 4.90
N ILE A 283 0.15 -15.17 4.80
CA ILE A 283 1.08 -16.14 4.21
C ILE A 283 1.33 -15.79 2.76
N ALA A 284 0.28 -15.54 1.96
CA ALA A 284 0.42 -15.12 0.57
C ALA A 284 1.24 -13.81 0.46
N ASN A 285 0.99 -12.83 1.32
CA ASN A 285 1.76 -11.59 1.37
C ASN A 285 3.25 -11.87 1.68
N ALA A 286 3.54 -12.78 2.60
CA ALA A 286 4.91 -13.17 2.94
C ALA A 286 5.61 -13.89 1.77
N LEU A 287 4.90 -14.74 1.03
CA LEU A 287 5.43 -15.39 -0.18
C LEU A 287 5.76 -14.34 -1.25
N ALA A 288 4.89 -13.38 -1.46
CA ALA A 288 5.10 -12.27 -2.38
C ALA A 288 6.35 -11.45 -1.99
N ALA A 289 6.48 -11.10 -0.72
CA ALA A 289 7.63 -10.38 -0.20
C ALA A 289 8.94 -11.18 -0.33
N ALA A 290 8.89 -12.49 -0.08
CA ALA A 290 10.04 -13.37 -0.27
C ALA A 290 10.48 -13.39 -1.74
N ALA A 291 9.53 -13.47 -2.67
CA ALA A 291 9.82 -13.45 -4.11
C ALA A 291 10.47 -12.13 -4.55
N LEU A 292 9.92 -10.98 -4.13
CA LEU A 292 10.51 -9.67 -4.40
C LEU A 292 11.93 -9.55 -3.82
N SER A 293 12.12 -9.96 -2.59
CA SER A 293 13.41 -9.86 -1.90
C SER A 293 14.45 -10.79 -2.53
N MET A 294 14.08 -12.02 -2.86
CA MET A 294 14.98 -12.99 -3.50
C MET A 294 15.38 -12.53 -4.90
N SER A 295 14.51 -11.81 -5.62
CA SER A 295 14.82 -11.28 -6.96
C SER A 295 16.02 -10.32 -6.97
N VAL A 296 16.33 -9.70 -5.84
CA VAL A 296 17.47 -8.80 -5.66
C VAL A 296 18.52 -9.36 -4.69
N GLY A 297 18.51 -10.68 -4.49
CA GLY A 297 19.59 -11.39 -3.83
C GLY A 297 19.42 -11.71 -2.35
N ALA A 298 18.24 -11.51 -1.77
CA ALA A 298 18.00 -11.90 -0.37
C ALA A 298 18.16 -13.41 -0.18
N THR A 299 18.84 -13.80 0.88
CA THR A 299 19.03 -15.18 1.29
C THR A 299 17.82 -15.72 2.04
N LEU A 300 17.73 -17.05 2.17
CA LEU A 300 16.69 -17.68 3.02
C LEU A 300 16.79 -17.22 4.48
N ASP A 301 17.99 -17.07 5.00
CA ASP A 301 18.19 -16.55 6.37
C ASP A 301 17.70 -15.13 6.55
N ALA A 302 17.94 -14.26 5.57
CA ALA A 302 17.42 -12.88 5.57
C ALA A 302 15.90 -12.85 5.51
N ILE A 303 15.28 -13.69 4.70
CA ILE A 303 13.82 -13.83 4.61
C ILE A 303 13.24 -14.25 5.96
N LYS A 304 13.80 -15.29 6.56
CA LYS A 304 13.38 -15.78 7.89
C LYS A 304 13.49 -14.69 8.95
N ALA A 305 14.64 -14.05 9.06
CA ALA A 305 14.90 -13.01 10.07
C ALA A 305 14.02 -11.78 9.85
N GLY A 306 13.88 -11.32 8.62
CA GLY A 306 13.05 -10.15 8.29
C GLY A 306 11.59 -10.36 8.61
N LEU A 307 11.03 -11.50 8.25
CA LEU A 307 9.63 -11.82 8.54
C LEU A 307 9.37 -12.02 10.04
N ALA A 308 10.30 -12.63 10.78
CA ALA A 308 10.18 -12.82 12.23
C ALA A 308 10.22 -11.49 12.99
N ASN A 309 10.96 -10.51 12.49
CA ASN A 309 11.12 -9.21 13.14
C ASN A 309 10.12 -8.15 12.64
N LEU A 310 9.12 -8.58 11.85
CA LEU A 310 8.10 -7.69 11.33
C LEU A 310 7.33 -7.03 12.46
N LYS A 311 7.15 -5.70 12.37
CA LYS A 311 6.32 -4.94 13.31
C LYS A 311 4.91 -4.81 12.75
N ALA A 312 3.91 -5.02 13.61
CA ALA A 312 2.52 -4.80 13.25
C ALA A 312 2.27 -3.33 12.86
N VAL A 313 1.48 -3.11 11.81
CA VAL A 313 1.14 -1.77 11.31
C VAL A 313 -0.25 -1.39 11.81
N PRO A 314 -0.43 -0.27 12.53
CA PRO A 314 -1.75 0.18 12.94
C PRO A 314 -2.73 0.27 11.77
N GLY A 315 -3.95 -0.22 11.96
CA GLY A 315 -4.97 -0.26 10.92
C GLY A 315 -4.86 -1.44 9.93
N ARG A 316 -3.87 -2.33 10.10
CA ARG A 316 -3.61 -3.51 9.27
C ARG A 316 -3.58 -4.79 10.11
N LEU A 317 -4.74 -5.27 10.54
CA LEU A 317 -4.91 -6.38 11.48
C LEU A 317 -4.07 -6.20 12.76
N PHE A 318 -3.95 -4.97 13.21
CA PHE A 318 -3.17 -4.62 14.39
C PHE A 318 -3.84 -5.17 15.65
N PRO A 319 -3.19 -6.08 16.40
CA PRO A 319 -3.80 -6.68 17.57
C PRO A 319 -3.74 -5.72 18.77
N ILE A 320 -4.88 -5.56 19.43
CA ILE A 320 -5.02 -4.75 20.63
C ILE A 320 -5.69 -5.62 21.69
N GLN A 321 -4.98 -5.91 22.78
CA GLN A 321 -5.53 -6.65 23.91
C GLN A 321 -6.35 -5.69 24.78
N LEU A 322 -7.68 -5.89 24.84
CA LEU A 322 -8.56 -5.08 25.67
C LEU A 322 -8.57 -5.56 27.12
N ALA A 323 -8.58 -6.88 27.31
CA ALA A 323 -8.48 -7.56 28.60
C ALA A 323 -8.02 -9.00 28.35
N GLU A 324 -7.85 -9.79 29.39
CA GLU A 324 -7.57 -11.20 29.23
C GLU A 324 -8.69 -11.88 28.41
N ASN A 325 -8.32 -12.57 27.34
CA ASN A 325 -9.23 -13.22 26.39
C ASN A 325 -10.18 -12.27 25.61
N GLN A 326 -9.87 -10.98 25.57
CA GLN A 326 -10.63 -9.99 24.81
C GLN A 326 -9.71 -9.29 23.82
N LEU A 327 -9.78 -9.69 22.55
CA LEU A 327 -8.91 -9.21 21.47
C LEU A 327 -9.67 -8.30 20.50
N LEU A 328 -9.09 -7.17 20.21
CA LEU A 328 -9.51 -6.27 19.13
C LEU A 328 -8.48 -6.32 18.01
N LEU A 329 -8.92 -6.61 16.79
CA LEU A 329 -8.12 -6.53 15.57
C LEU A 329 -8.47 -5.26 14.83
N ASP A 330 -7.55 -4.31 14.84
CA ASP A 330 -7.68 -3.05 14.10
C ASP A 330 -7.27 -3.25 12.64
N ASP A 331 -8.26 -3.39 11.77
CA ASP A 331 -8.08 -3.47 10.31
C ASP A 331 -8.77 -2.29 9.60
N SER A 332 -8.77 -1.14 10.26
CA SER A 332 -9.59 0.03 9.92
C SER A 332 -9.03 0.92 8.82
N TYR A 333 -7.81 0.67 8.32
CA TYR A 333 -7.15 1.58 7.38
C TYR A 333 -7.91 1.72 6.05
N ASN A 334 -8.31 0.60 5.45
CA ASN A 334 -9.07 0.59 4.19
C ASN A 334 -9.81 -0.73 4.00
N ALA A 335 -10.71 -0.79 3.01
CA ALA A 335 -11.49 -1.97 2.70
C ALA A 335 -11.86 -2.06 1.22
N ASN A 336 -11.77 -3.26 0.69
CA ASN A 336 -12.41 -3.68 -0.56
C ASN A 336 -12.97 -5.10 -0.38
N VAL A 337 -13.65 -5.64 -1.37
CA VAL A 337 -14.30 -6.97 -1.26
C VAL A 337 -13.29 -8.06 -0.89
N GLY A 338 -12.15 -8.09 -1.55
CA GLY A 338 -11.11 -9.09 -1.28
C GLY A 338 -10.54 -9.00 0.12
N SER A 339 -10.18 -7.80 0.57
CA SER A 339 -9.64 -7.58 1.90
C SER A 339 -10.68 -7.79 3.01
N MET A 340 -11.95 -7.46 2.77
CA MET A 340 -13.06 -7.75 3.69
C MET A 340 -13.29 -9.25 3.84
N THR A 341 -13.29 -9.98 2.74
CA THR A 341 -13.45 -11.45 2.75
C THR A 341 -12.28 -12.12 3.48
N ALA A 342 -11.06 -11.66 3.23
CA ALA A 342 -9.88 -12.14 3.95
C ALA A 342 -9.98 -11.88 5.46
N ALA A 343 -10.45 -10.69 5.86
CA ALA A 343 -10.68 -10.35 7.27
C ALA A 343 -11.72 -11.24 7.93
N VAL A 344 -12.80 -11.57 7.23
CA VAL A 344 -13.81 -12.54 7.69
C VAL A 344 -13.18 -13.89 7.99
N GLN A 345 -12.30 -14.39 7.11
CA GLN A 345 -11.61 -15.67 7.31
C GLN A 345 -10.67 -15.63 8.54
N VAL A 346 -9.95 -14.53 8.72
CA VAL A 346 -9.13 -14.34 9.93
C VAL A 346 -9.98 -14.43 11.19
N LEU A 347 -11.08 -13.69 11.22
CA LEU A 347 -11.99 -13.67 12.36
C LEU A 347 -12.62 -15.05 12.62
N ALA A 348 -12.95 -15.78 11.57
CA ALA A 348 -13.53 -17.13 11.68
C ALA A 348 -12.62 -18.13 12.42
N GLU A 349 -11.31 -17.96 12.35
CA GLU A 349 -10.32 -18.80 13.03
C GLU A 349 -10.00 -18.34 14.46
N MET A 350 -10.56 -17.22 14.92
CA MET A 350 -10.31 -16.67 16.24
C MET A 350 -11.19 -17.32 17.32
N PRO A 351 -10.71 -17.35 18.58
CA PRO A 351 -11.46 -17.94 19.68
C PRO A 351 -12.59 -17.05 20.18
N GLY A 352 -13.56 -17.68 20.82
CA GLY A 352 -14.64 -17.01 21.55
C GLY A 352 -15.76 -16.48 20.67
N TYR A 353 -16.45 -15.48 21.17
CA TYR A 353 -17.51 -14.78 20.46
C TYR A 353 -16.89 -13.83 19.44
N ARG A 354 -17.25 -14.01 18.16
CA ARG A 354 -16.59 -13.31 17.05
C ARG A 354 -17.50 -12.24 16.49
N VAL A 355 -17.04 -11.00 16.55
CA VAL A 355 -17.79 -9.82 16.12
C VAL A 355 -17.07 -9.13 14.97
N LEU A 356 -17.74 -9.03 13.82
CA LEU A 356 -17.26 -8.25 12.67
C LEU A 356 -17.93 -6.87 12.71
N VAL A 357 -17.13 -5.81 12.74
CA VAL A 357 -17.58 -4.42 12.75
C VAL A 357 -17.16 -3.76 11.46
N VAL A 358 -18.12 -3.31 10.66
CA VAL A 358 -17.85 -2.83 9.30
C VAL A 358 -18.42 -1.44 9.04
N GLY A 359 -17.62 -0.62 8.36
CA GLY A 359 -18.07 0.57 7.66
C GLY A 359 -18.24 0.30 6.16
N ASP A 360 -18.59 1.33 5.41
CA ASP A 360 -18.76 1.23 3.97
C ASP A 360 -17.44 0.90 3.25
N MET A 361 -17.55 0.16 2.15
CA MET A 361 -16.53 0.14 1.11
C MET A 361 -16.78 1.28 0.13
N ALA A 362 -15.72 1.91 -0.36
CA ALA A 362 -15.79 3.05 -1.26
C ALA A 362 -15.40 2.70 -2.71
N GLU A 363 -15.69 3.61 -3.63
CA GLU A 363 -15.26 3.57 -5.04
C GLU A 363 -15.73 2.34 -5.83
N LEU A 364 -16.90 1.80 -5.49
CA LEU A 364 -17.48 0.61 -6.13
C LEU A 364 -18.53 0.94 -7.21
N GLY A 365 -18.95 2.19 -7.32
CA GLY A 365 -19.93 2.61 -8.32
C GLY A 365 -21.25 1.81 -8.23
N ALA A 366 -21.76 1.40 -9.38
CA ALA A 366 -23.00 0.63 -9.47
C ALA A 366 -22.93 -0.77 -8.83
N GLU A 367 -21.74 -1.32 -8.65
CA GLU A 367 -21.51 -2.63 -8.05
C GLU A 367 -21.51 -2.61 -6.51
N SER A 368 -21.68 -1.45 -5.92
CA SER A 368 -21.52 -1.25 -4.47
C SER A 368 -22.43 -2.17 -3.64
N GLU A 369 -23.73 -2.24 -3.96
CA GLU A 369 -24.66 -3.09 -3.21
C GLU A 369 -24.28 -4.57 -3.32
N ALA A 370 -24.01 -5.06 -4.52
CA ALA A 370 -23.60 -6.45 -4.75
C ALA A 370 -22.31 -6.80 -4.01
N CYS A 371 -21.35 -5.90 -3.99
CA CYS A 371 -20.07 -6.08 -3.28
C CYS A 371 -20.29 -6.15 -1.76
N HIS A 372 -21.13 -5.30 -1.20
CA HIS A 372 -21.46 -5.34 0.23
C HIS A 372 -22.22 -6.62 0.61
N VAL A 373 -23.18 -7.04 -0.20
CA VAL A 373 -23.89 -8.32 -0.01
C VAL A 373 -22.92 -9.50 -0.01
N GLN A 374 -21.97 -9.52 -0.91
CA GLN A 374 -20.94 -10.57 -0.99
C GLN A 374 -20.15 -10.72 0.32
N VAL A 375 -19.78 -9.63 0.95
CA VAL A 375 -19.10 -9.66 2.25
C VAL A 375 -20.00 -10.24 3.34
N GLY A 376 -21.26 -9.84 3.38
CA GLY A 376 -22.24 -10.38 4.34
C GLY A 376 -22.45 -11.88 4.16
N GLU A 377 -22.55 -12.35 2.94
CA GLU A 377 -22.65 -13.79 2.62
C GLU A 377 -21.40 -14.56 3.05
N ALA A 378 -20.21 -13.97 2.87
CA ALA A 378 -18.96 -14.57 3.35
C ALA A 378 -18.94 -14.70 4.88
N ALA A 379 -19.42 -13.68 5.60
CA ALA A 379 -19.53 -13.72 7.07
C ALA A 379 -20.51 -14.79 7.53
N LYS A 380 -21.64 -14.97 6.83
CA LYS A 380 -22.61 -16.02 7.10
C LYS A 380 -22.01 -17.42 6.87
N ALA A 381 -21.34 -17.62 5.75
CA ALA A 381 -20.69 -18.90 5.43
C ALA A 381 -19.58 -19.25 6.42
N ALA A 382 -18.86 -18.26 6.94
CA ALA A 382 -17.80 -18.43 7.92
C ALA A 382 -18.31 -18.63 9.36
N GLY A 383 -19.62 -18.49 9.60
CA GLY A 383 -20.21 -18.66 10.91
C GLY A 383 -19.84 -17.59 11.94
N ILE A 384 -19.65 -16.35 11.49
CA ILE A 384 -19.41 -15.20 12.37
C ILE A 384 -20.61 -15.01 13.29
N ASP A 385 -20.37 -14.77 14.57
CA ASP A 385 -21.43 -14.73 15.58
C ASP A 385 -22.26 -13.46 15.53
N ARG A 386 -21.64 -12.33 15.19
CA ARG A 386 -22.32 -11.03 15.10
C ARG A 386 -21.66 -10.14 14.04
N VAL A 387 -22.48 -9.41 13.30
CA VAL A 387 -22.01 -8.39 12.33
C VAL A 387 -22.67 -7.05 12.68
N LEU A 388 -21.86 -6.06 12.99
CA LEU A 388 -22.32 -4.70 13.30
C LEU A 388 -21.86 -3.77 12.18
N SER A 389 -22.78 -3.00 11.62
CA SER A 389 -22.46 -2.10 10.51
C SER A 389 -22.91 -0.67 10.79
N VAL A 390 -22.17 0.28 10.20
CA VAL A 390 -22.46 1.71 10.25
C VAL A 390 -22.08 2.34 8.91
N GLY A 391 -22.91 3.26 8.42
CA GLY A 391 -22.70 3.91 7.14
C GLY A 391 -23.93 3.83 6.23
N LYS A 392 -23.77 4.25 4.99
CA LYS A 392 -24.87 4.29 4.03
C LYS A 392 -25.11 2.98 3.28
N GLN A 393 -24.03 2.21 3.06
CA GLN A 393 -24.04 1.03 2.17
C GLN A 393 -23.77 -0.26 2.94
N SER A 394 -23.09 -0.22 4.05
CA SER A 394 -22.71 -1.38 4.86
C SER A 394 -23.92 -2.10 5.51
N HIS A 395 -25.10 -1.49 5.50
CA HIS A 395 -26.34 -2.15 5.88
C HIS A 395 -26.56 -3.48 5.13
N ALA A 396 -26.17 -3.52 3.87
CA ALA A 396 -26.26 -4.74 3.06
C ALA A 396 -25.39 -5.88 3.61
N ILE A 397 -24.26 -5.57 4.25
CA ILE A 397 -23.38 -6.57 4.89
C ILE A 397 -24.10 -7.20 6.08
N SER A 398 -24.61 -6.39 6.98
CA SER A 398 -25.30 -6.89 8.17
C SER A 398 -26.56 -7.68 7.82
N THR A 399 -27.35 -7.22 6.85
CA THR A 399 -28.53 -7.93 6.38
C THR A 399 -28.19 -9.29 5.77
N ALA A 400 -27.22 -9.34 4.86
CA ALA A 400 -26.82 -10.59 4.19
C ALA A 400 -26.16 -11.60 5.14
N SER A 401 -25.54 -11.13 6.23
CA SER A 401 -24.93 -12.01 7.23
C SER A 401 -25.93 -12.86 8.03
N GLY A 402 -27.17 -12.42 8.13
CA GLY A 402 -28.21 -13.08 8.93
C GLY A 402 -28.04 -12.92 10.46
N VAL A 403 -26.94 -12.30 10.92
CA VAL A 403 -26.61 -12.05 12.34
C VAL A 403 -26.27 -10.58 12.57
N GLY A 404 -26.74 -9.72 11.70
CA GLY A 404 -26.34 -8.33 11.63
C GLY A 404 -27.27 -7.36 12.33
N GLU A 405 -26.71 -6.23 12.73
CA GLU A 405 -27.41 -5.05 13.19
C GLU A 405 -26.75 -3.81 12.59
N HIS A 406 -27.55 -2.91 12.06
CA HIS A 406 -27.09 -1.67 11.47
C HIS A 406 -27.36 -0.49 12.39
N PHE A 407 -26.37 0.39 12.54
CA PHE A 407 -26.43 1.56 13.42
C PHE A 407 -26.48 2.87 12.64
N ALA A 408 -27.22 3.83 13.16
CA ALA A 408 -27.34 5.16 12.57
C ALA A 408 -26.03 5.94 12.65
N ASP A 409 -25.25 5.73 13.70
CA ASP A 409 -23.97 6.40 13.93
C ASP A 409 -22.98 5.51 14.72
N LYS A 410 -21.73 5.92 14.75
CA LYS A 410 -20.67 5.21 15.47
C LYS A 410 -20.88 5.19 16.98
N THR A 411 -21.49 6.21 17.55
CA THR A 411 -21.76 6.28 19.01
C THR A 411 -22.66 5.14 19.45
N ALA A 412 -23.74 4.90 18.74
CA ALA A 412 -24.67 3.79 19.02
C ALA A 412 -24.00 2.44 18.84
N LEU A 413 -23.19 2.29 17.80
CA LEU A 413 -22.42 1.06 17.53
C LEU A 413 -21.41 0.79 18.65
N ILE A 414 -20.68 1.79 19.09
CA ILE A 414 -19.72 1.70 20.20
C ILE A 414 -20.40 1.28 21.51
N THR A 415 -21.57 1.84 21.80
CA THR A 415 -22.36 1.46 22.97
C THR A 415 -22.73 -0.02 22.95
N CYS A 416 -23.15 -0.53 21.80
CA CYS A 416 -23.43 -1.97 21.62
C CYS A 416 -22.18 -2.81 21.83
N LEU A 417 -21.04 -2.42 21.26
CA LEU A 417 -19.78 -3.13 21.43
C LEU A 417 -19.34 -3.19 22.89
N LYS A 418 -19.47 -2.12 23.65
CA LYS A 418 -19.15 -2.10 25.08
C LYS A 418 -20.01 -3.08 25.87
N SER A 419 -21.29 -3.20 25.53
CA SER A 419 -22.18 -4.21 26.14
C SER A 419 -21.72 -5.63 25.82
N LEU A 420 -21.38 -5.92 24.57
CA LEU A 420 -20.89 -7.23 24.16
C LEU A 420 -19.58 -7.59 24.85
N ILE A 421 -18.65 -6.66 25.00
CA ILE A 421 -17.39 -6.83 25.71
C ILE A 421 -17.64 -7.16 27.20
N ALA A 422 -18.61 -6.49 27.82
CA ALA A 422 -18.97 -6.75 29.21
C ALA A 422 -19.66 -8.12 29.41
N GLU A 423 -20.41 -8.58 28.44
CA GLU A 423 -21.18 -9.84 28.49
C GLU A 423 -20.33 -11.08 28.16
N GLN A 424 -19.32 -10.93 27.28
CA GLN A 424 -18.53 -12.06 26.76
C GLN A 424 -17.18 -12.18 27.44
N GLN A 425 -16.90 -13.30 28.06
CA GLN A 425 -15.59 -13.54 28.68
C GLN A 425 -14.48 -13.73 27.65
N VAL A 426 -14.78 -14.38 26.53
CA VAL A 426 -13.85 -14.60 25.44
C VAL A 426 -14.46 -14.00 24.18
N ILE A 427 -13.86 -12.94 23.65
CA ILE A 427 -14.36 -12.21 22.49
C ILE A 427 -13.22 -11.77 21.59
N THR A 428 -13.44 -11.88 20.28
CA THR A 428 -12.60 -11.27 19.25
C THR A 428 -13.44 -10.32 18.40
N ILE A 429 -13.00 -9.09 18.30
CA ILE A 429 -13.64 -8.03 17.51
C ILE A 429 -12.69 -7.63 16.40
N LEU A 430 -13.18 -7.59 15.15
CA LEU A 430 -12.42 -7.08 14.02
C LEU A 430 -13.15 -5.86 13.43
N VAL A 431 -12.44 -4.73 13.33
CA VAL A 431 -13.00 -3.45 12.83
C VAL A 431 -12.38 -3.12 11.48
N LYS A 432 -13.23 -2.93 10.46
CA LYS A 432 -12.78 -2.65 9.09
C LYS A 432 -13.77 -1.75 8.34
N GLY A 433 -13.24 -0.94 7.44
CA GLY A 433 -14.03 -0.07 6.55
C GLY A 433 -13.10 0.68 5.60
N SER A 434 -13.68 1.36 4.61
CA SER A 434 -12.91 2.21 3.71
C SER A 434 -12.24 3.36 4.46
N ARG A 435 -11.26 4.00 3.83
CA ARG A 435 -10.57 5.16 4.44
C ARG A 435 -11.56 6.27 4.83
N SER A 436 -12.56 6.52 3.99
CA SER A 436 -13.60 7.52 4.24
C SER A 436 -14.56 7.14 5.36
N ALA A 437 -14.68 5.87 5.70
CA ALA A 437 -15.51 5.41 6.80
C ALA A 437 -14.93 5.75 8.19
N ALA A 438 -13.63 6.03 8.25
CA ALA A 438 -12.92 6.43 9.47
C ALA A 438 -13.18 5.48 10.65
N MET A 439 -13.12 4.17 10.43
CA MET A 439 -13.45 3.17 11.44
C MET A 439 -12.44 3.11 12.59
N GLU A 440 -11.29 3.72 12.46
CA GLU A 440 -10.34 3.92 13.56
C GLU A 440 -10.92 4.70 14.74
N GLU A 441 -11.98 5.45 14.54
CA GLU A 441 -12.71 6.12 15.63
C GLU A 441 -13.35 5.11 16.59
N VAL A 442 -13.88 4.01 16.04
CA VAL A 442 -14.41 2.90 16.84
C VAL A 442 -13.30 2.22 17.63
N VAL A 443 -12.16 1.98 16.99
CA VAL A 443 -10.98 1.38 17.63
C VAL A 443 -10.52 2.22 18.81
N ARG A 444 -10.36 3.53 18.64
CA ARG A 444 -9.93 4.45 19.70
C ARG A 444 -10.91 4.44 20.89
N ALA A 445 -12.19 4.49 20.59
CA ALA A 445 -13.23 4.50 21.64
C ALA A 445 -13.23 3.24 22.51
N LEU A 446 -12.86 2.09 21.93
CA LEU A 446 -12.72 0.84 22.68
C LEU A 446 -11.42 0.79 23.51
N GLN A 447 -10.35 1.40 23.03
CA GLN A 447 -9.08 1.49 23.75
C GLN A 447 -9.14 2.40 24.97
N GLU A 448 -9.79 3.54 24.87
CA GLU A 448 -9.88 4.54 25.95
C GLU A 448 -10.56 4.01 27.21
N ASN A 449 -11.34 2.95 27.12
CA ASN A 449 -12.01 2.32 28.26
C ASN A 449 -11.23 1.15 28.89
N GLY A 450 -10.09 0.76 28.31
CA GLY A 450 -9.20 -0.27 28.84
C GLY A 450 -8.13 0.25 29.82
N THR A 451 -8.13 1.55 30.08
CA THR A 451 -7.16 2.21 30.99
C THR A 451 -7.77 2.71 32.30
N CYS A 452 -8.76 2.01 32.84
CA CYS A 452 -9.26 2.24 34.21
C CYS A 452 -8.84 1.10 35.14
#